data_4726a760e615ceece900dbb1bce44ba1
#
_entry.id   4726a760e615ceece900dbb1bce44ba1
#
_cell.length_a   1.000
_cell.length_b   1.000
_cell.length_c   1.000
_cell.angle_alpha   90.00
_cell.angle_beta   90.00
_cell.angle_gamma   90.00
#
_symmetry.space_group_name_H-M   'P 1'
#
loop_
_entity.id
_entity.type
_entity.pdbx_description
1 polymer ?
#
loop_
_entity_poly.entity_id
_entity_poly.type
_entity_poly.pdbx_seq_one_letter_code
_entity_poly.pdbx_strand_id
1 'polypeptide(L)'
;VKHGALWTVLFAVVSLFWIFPIVLVLINSFKQKAYISRNAFSIPTGKAFVGLENYTRGIETTNFFASFGWTLLITVGSVILILVCTSMCAWWIVRVNNWAAKLLYTLFLFNMIVPFQMVMFTLSKLADMLKLNTPWGLCIVYLGFGAGLAVFIFTGVVKGIPQSLEESAMIDGASVPRIFFQIVVPIMKPSIVSVAILQAMWIWND
;
A
#
# COMPACT_ATOMS: atom_id res chain seq x y z
N VAL A 1 -5.10 -34.76 -13.88
CA VAL A 1 -6.21 -33.95 -13.37
C VAL A 1 -7.29 -33.97 -14.43
N LYS A 2 -8.34 -34.82 -14.29
CA LYS A 2 -9.40 -35.07 -15.30
C LYS A 2 -10.27 -33.85 -15.66
N HIS A 3 -10.19 -32.76 -14.89
CA HIS A 3 -11.04 -31.56 -15.07
C HIS A 3 -10.24 -30.26 -15.26
N GLY A 4 -8.95 -30.31 -15.54
CA GLY A 4 -8.12 -29.11 -15.68
C GLY A 4 -8.62 -28.16 -16.78
N ALA A 5 -8.96 -28.71 -17.95
CA ALA A 5 -9.45 -27.92 -19.08
C ALA A 5 -10.78 -27.21 -18.75
N LEU A 6 -11.72 -27.88 -18.07
CA LEU A 6 -13.00 -27.28 -17.65
C LEU A 6 -12.80 -26.08 -16.73
N TRP A 7 -11.95 -26.23 -15.70
CA TRP A 7 -11.62 -25.15 -14.78
C TRP A 7 -10.90 -24.00 -15.48
N THR A 8 -10.00 -24.29 -16.42
CA THR A 8 -9.31 -23.25 -17.20
C THR A 8 -10.31 -22.43 -18.01
N VAL A 9 -11.25 -23.09 -18.71
CA VAL A 9 -12.29 -22.40 -19.49
C VAL A 9 -13.19 -21.58 -18.57
N LEU A 10 -13.63 -22.14 -17.44
CA LEU A 10 -14.46 -21.41 -16.46
C LEU A 10 -13.77 -20.15 -15.96
N PHE A 11 -12.50 -20.27 -15.51
CA PHE A 11 -11.73 -19.12 -15.04
C PHE A 11 -11.45 -18.11 -16.16
N ALA A 12 -11.22 -18.55 -17.39
CA ALA A 12 -11.06 -17.64 -18.52
C ALA A 12 -12.32 -16.81 -18.78
N VAL A 13 -13.50 -17.44 -18.76
CA VAL A 13 -14.78 -16.74 -18.91
C VAL A 13 -15.01 -15.75 -17.77
N VAL A 14 -14.76 -16.15 -16.52
CA VAL A 14 -14.87 -15.25 -15.34
C VAL A 14 -13.89 -14.11 -15.49
N SER A 15 -12.65 -14.33 -15.91
CA SER A 15 -11.65 -13.28 -16.12
C SER A 15 -12.07 -12.28 -17.18
N LEU A 16 -12.67 -12.72 -18.29
CA LEU A 16 -13.21 -11.83 -19.31
C LEU A 16 -14.30 -10.92 -18.75
N PHE A 17 -15.15 -11.45 -17.86
CA PHE A 17 -16.18 -10.66 -17.19
C PHE A 17 -15.57 -9.59 -16.27
N TRP A 18 -14.48 -9.91 -15.58
CA TRP A 18 -13.75 -8.94 -14.74
C TRP A 18 -13.03 -7.86 -15.53
N ILE A 19 -12.58 -8.16 -16.74
CA ILE A 19 -11.90 -7.19 -17.63
C ILE A 19 -12.91 -6.24 -18.30
N PHE A 20 -14.16 -6.68 -18.48
CA PHE A 20 -15.20 -5.91 -19.18
C PHE A 20 -15.36 -4.46 -18.71
N PRO A 21 -15.43 -4.12 -17.40
CA PRO A 21 -15.52 -2.74 -16.95
C PRO A 21 -14.33 -1.88 -17.39
N ILE A 22 -13.13 -2.45 -17.42
CA ILE A 22 -11.91 -1.75 -17.86
C ILE A 22 -11.99 -1.42 -19.34
N VAL A 23 -12.40 -2.39 -20.16
CA VAL A 23 -12.64 -2.18 -21.60
C VAL A 23 -13.70 -1.11 -21.82
N LEU A 24 -14.76 -1.12 -21.02
CA LEU A 24 -15.84 -0.12 -21.12
C LEU A 24 -15.33 1.29 -20.82
N VAL A 25 -14.51 1.45 -19.78
CA VAL A 25 -13.86 2.72 -19.43
C VAL A 25 -12.96 3.19 -20.58
N LEU A 26 -12.15 2.31 -21.14
CA LEU A 26 -11.28 2.62 -22.28
C LEU A 26 -12.08 3.05 -23.52
N ILE A 27 -13.15 2.36 -23.88
CA ILE A 27 -14.01 2.73 -25.00
C ILE A 27 -14.64 4.11 -24.76
N ASN A 28 -15.13 4.36 -23.56
CA ASN A 28 -15.78 5.62 -23.22
C ASN A 28 -14.80 6.79 -23.08
N SER A 29 -13.52 6.54 -22.80
CA SER A 29 -12.51 7.61 -22.71
C SER A 29 -12.29 8.35 -24.04
N PHE A 30 -12.61 7.71 -25.18
CA PHE A 30 -12.54 8.31 -26.52
C PHE A 30 -13.85 8.96 -26.98
N LYS A 31 -14.89 9.02 -26.11
CA LYS A 31 -16.18 9.59 -26.46
C LYS A 31 -16.37 11.00 -25.95
N GLN A 32 -17.12 11.78 -26.73
CA GLN A 32 -17.66 13.04 -26.26
C GLN A 32 -18.60 12.83 -25.07
N LYS A 33 -18.52 13.69 -24.03
CA LYS A 33 -19.24 13.56 -22.76
C LYS A 33 -20.74 13.24 -22.94
N ALA A 34 -21.42 13.87 -23.90
CA ALA A 34 -22.84 13.65 -24.16
C ALA A 34 -23.19 12.22 -24.59
N TYR A 35 -22.26 11.51 -25.24
CA TYR A 35 -22.47 10.14 -25.72
C TYR A 35 -22.10 9.09 -24.70
N ILE A 36 -21.30 9.42 -23.68
CA ILE A 36 -20.95 8.48 -22.60
C ILE A 36 -22.22 8.03 -21.85
N SER A 37 -23.07 8.97 -21.47
CA SER A 37 -24.31 8.66 -20.74
C SER A 37 -25.39 8.01 -21.60
N ARG A 38 -25.46 8.35 -22.90
CA ARG A 38 -26.52 7.87 -23.79
C ARG A 38 -26.23 6.49 -24.38
N ASN A 39 -24.97 6.22 -24.72
CA ASN A 39 -24.55 5.02 -25.44
C ASN A 39 -23.24 4.46 -24.84
N ALA A 40 -23.22 4.13 -23.55
CA ALA A 40 -22.02 3.67 -22.84
C ALA A 40 -21.36 2.44 -23.48
N PHE A 41 -22.17 1.51 -24.00
CA PHE A 41 -21.69 0.22 -24.55
C PHE A 41 -21.34 0.26 -26.04
N SER A 42 -21.63 1.35 -26.77
CA SER A 42 -21.30 1.44 -28.19
C SER A 42 -19.83 1.78 -28.42
N ILE A 43 -19.28 1.38 -29.56
CA ILE A 43 -17.96 1.83 -30.01
C ILE A 43 -18.07 3.30 -30.46
N PRO A 44 -17.11 4.18 -30.11
CA PRO A 44 -17.13 5.58 -30.53
C PRO A 44 -16.90 5.70 -32.04
N THR A 45 -17.89 6.23 -32.74
CA THR A 45 -17.84 6.48 -34.21
C THR A 45 -18.39 7.84 -34.55
N GLY A 46 -17.95 8.44 -35.65
CA GLY A 46 -18.45 9.72 -36.16
C GLY A 46 -18.38 10.84 -35.11
N LYS A 47 -19.50 11.49 -34.84
CA LYS A 47 -19.58 12.62 -33.89
C LYS A 47 -19.33 12.24 -32.41
N ALA A 48 -19.42 10.97 -32.09
CA ALA A 48 -19.15 10.49 -30.74
C ALA A 48 -17.65 10.34 -30.43
N PHE A 49 -16.81 10.21 -31.45
CA PHE A 49 -15.37 10.01 -31.31
C PHE A 49 -14.63 11.34 -31.25
N VAL A 50 -13.89 11.57 -30.15
CA VAL A 50 -13.11 12.82 -29.91
C VAL A 50 -11.60 12.55 -29.83
N GLY A 51 -11.14 11.37 -30.21
CA GLY A 51 -9.73 11.03 -30.14
C GLY A 51 -9.18 11.18 -28.72
N LEU A 52 -8.05 11.84 -28.57
CA LEU A 52 -7.35 12.06 -27.30
C LEU A 52 -7.76 13.35 -26.57
N GLU A 53 -8.80 14.08 -27.03
CA GLU A 53 -9.20 15.37 -26.46
C GLU A 53 -9.54 15.26 -24.96
N ASN A 54 -10.20 14.15 -24.54
CA ASN A 54 -10.50 13.95 -23.12
C ASN A 54 -9.24 13.79 -22.27
N TYR A 55 -8.20 13.18 -22.82
CA TYR A 55 -6.91 13.00 -22.13
C TYR A 55 -6.15 14.32 -22.00
N THR A 56 -6.03 15.09 -23.10
CA THR A 56 -5.36 16.39 -23.07
C THR A 56 -6.05 17.36 -22.12
N ARG A 57 -7.38 17.44 -22.22
CA ARG A 57 -8.19 18.28 -21.32
C ARG A 57 -8.07 17.80 -19.87
N GLY A 58 -8.08 16.49 -19.62
CA GLY A 58 -7.91 15.91 -18.29
C GLY A 58 -6.56 16.30 -17.69
N ILE A 59 -5.47 16.14 -18.44
CA ILE A 59 -4.11 16.49 -18.01
C ILE A 59 -4.03 17.97 -17.60
N GLU A 60 -4.57 18.86 -18.43
CA GLU A 60 -4.55 20.30 -18.19
C GLU A 60 -5.42 20.69 -16.98
N THR A 61 -6.67 20.21 -16.95
CA THR A 61 -7.64 20.60 -15.91
C THR A 61 -7.27 20.14 -14.52
N THR A 62 -6.64 18.95 -14.41
CA THR A 62 -6.27 18.36 -13.11
C THR A 62 -4.85 18.68 -12.68
N ASN A 63 -4.05 19.41 -13.48
CA ASN A 63 -2.61 19.55 -13.27
C ASN A 63 -1.94 18.17 -13.01
N PHE A 64 -2.30 17.21 -13.87
CA PHE A 64 -2.02 15.78 -13.69
C PHE A 64 -0.57 15.51 -13.27
N PHE A 65 0.42 16.08 -13.95
CA PHE A 65 1.83 15.80 -13.64
C PHE A 65 2.25 16.29 -12.26
N ALA A 66 1.73 17.43 -11.80
CA ALA A 66 2.01 17.92 -10.45
C ALA A 66 1.33 17.04 -9.41
N SER A 67 0.07 16.68 -9.60
CA SER A 67 -0.69 15.80 -8.73
C SER A 67 -0.06 14.39 -8.65
N PHE A 68 0.32 13.84 -9.81
CA PHE A 68 1.03 12.56 -9.89
C PHE A 68 2.36 12.59 -9.12
N GLY A 69 3.14 13.68 -9.29
CA GLY A 69 4.40 13.85 -8.57
C GLY A 69 4.21 13.87 -7.04
N TRP A 70 3.19 14.57 -6.55
CA TRP A 70 2.86 14.58 -5.12
C TRP A 70 2.39 13.22 -4.61
N THR A 71 1.50 12.55 -5.34
CA THR A 71 1.04 11.19 -4.98
C THR A 71 2.21 10.22 -4.93
N LEU A 72 3.11 10.26 -5.90
CA LEU A 72 4.30 9.42 -5.92
C LEU A 72 5.22 9.69 -4.72
N LEU A 73 5.49 10.96 -4.43
CA LEU A 73 6.32 11.37 -3.30
C LEU A 73 5.73 10.90 -1.97
N ILE A 74 4.44 11.14 -1.75
CA ILE A 74 3.73 10.74 -0.52
C ILE A 74 3.74 9.21 -0.40
N THR A 75 3.40 8.49 -1.47
CA THR A 75 3.37 7.02 -1.44
C THR A 75 4.75 6.44 -1.12
N VAL A 76 5.78 6.84 -1.87
CA VAL A 76 7.13 6.32 -1.67
C VAL A 76 7.68 6.70 -0.30
N GLY A 77 7.51 7.97 0.12
CA GLY A 77 7.95 8.45 1.42
C GLY A 77 7.26 7.71 2.58
N SER A 78 5.95 7.54 2.49
CA SER A 78 5.18 6.80 3.50
C SER A 78 5.59 5.33 3.57
N VAL A 79 5.71 4.66 2.43
CA VAL A 79 6.11 3.24 2.38
C VAL A 79 7.48 3.04 2.99
N ILE A 80 8.47 3.87 2.63
CA ILE A 80 9.83 3.79 3.22
C ILE A 80 9.75 3.98 4.74
N LEU A 81 9.03 4.99 5.21
CA LEU A 81 8.89 5.29 6.63
C LEU A 81 8.22 4.13 7.37
N ILE A 82 7.13 3.59 6.83
CA ILE A 82 6.44 2.42 7.39
C ILE A 82 7.39 1.24 7.48
N LEU A 83 8.06 0.87 6.38
CA LEU A 83 8.93 -0.30 6.34
C LEU A 83 10.07 -0.21 7.35
N VAL A 84 10.75 0.93 7.42
CA VAL A 84 11.89 1.12 8.33
C VAL A 84 11.42 1.10 9.78
N CYS A 85 10.45 1.93 10.13
CA CYS A 85 10.00 2.06 11.52
C CYS A 85 9.35 0.77 12.04
N THR A 86 8.51 0.13 11.22
CA THR A 86 7.75 -1.05 11.67
C THR A 86 8.60 -2.31 11.71
N SER A 87 9.57 -2.47 10.80
CA SER A 87 10.49 -3.62 10.85
C SER A 87 11.42 -3.55 12.07
N MET A 88 11.94 -2.37 12.39
CA MET A 88 12.73 -2.16 13.62
C MET A 88 11.88 -2.39 14.87
N CYS A 89 10.67 -1.87 14.89
CA CYS A 89 9.72 -2.04 16.00
C CYS A 89 9.35 -3.52 16.20
N ALA A 90 9.04 -4.24 15.12
CA ALA A 90 8.71 -5.66 15.15
C ALA A 90 9.89 -6.51 15.66
N TRP A 91 11.10 -6.21 15.22
CA TRP A 91 12.29 -6.88 15.70
C TRP A 91 12.49 -6.65 17.19
N TRP A 92 12.39 -5.39 17.67
CA TRP A 92 12.45 -5.05 19.08
C TRP A 92 11.38 -5.79 19.90
N ILE A 93 10.12 -5.80 19.45
CA ILE A 93 9.00 -6.49 20.13
C ILE A 93 9.32 -7.97 20.35
N VAL A 94 9.84 -8.63 19.33
CA VAL A 94 10.11 -10.09 19.40
C VAL A 94 11.31 -10.40 20.27
N ARG A 95 12.38 -9.60 20.22
CA ARG A 95 13.63 -9.88 20.95
C ARG A 95 13.57 -9.48 22.40
N VAL A 96 12.95 -8.35 22.73
CA VAL A 96 12.82 -7.88 24.11
C VAL A 96 11.77 -8.67 24.90
N ASN A 97 10.65 -9.02 24.26
CA ASN A 97 9.58 -9.89 24.80
C ASN A 97 9.16 -9.62 26.26
N ASN A 98 9.20 -8.38 26.69
CA ASN A 98 8.72 -7.95 28.02
C ASN A 98 7.25 -7.50 27.97
N TRP A 99 6.70 -7.07 29.12
CA TRP A 99 5.32 -6.59 29.20
C TRP A 99 5.05 -5.37 28.30
N ALA A 100 6.02 -4.46 28.19
CA ALA A 100 5.88 -3.25 27.36
C ALA A 100 5.86 -3.61 25.85
N ALA A 101 6.71 -4.55 25.43
CA ALA A 101 6.69 -5.07 24.05
C ALA A 101 5.35 -5.75 23.71
N LYS A 102 4.80 -6.53 24.65
CA LYS A 102 3.49 -7.18 24.49
C LYS A 102 2.36 -6.15 24.42
N LEU A 103 2.39 -5.14 25.29
CA LEU A 103 1.41 -4.04 25.26
C LEU A 103 1.47 -3.29 23.92
N LEU A 104 2.66 -2.90 23.49
CA LEU A 104 2.86 -2.20 22.22
C LEU A 104 2.34 -3.03 21.04
N TYR A 105 2.66 -4.32 21.00
CA TYR A 105 2.15 -5.23 19.97
C TYR A 105 0.61 -5.29 19.98
N THR A 106 0.00 -5.39 21.16
CA THR A 106 -1.45 -5.41 21.31
C THR A 106 -2.09 -4.11 20.81
N LEU A 107 -1.46 -2.96 21.06
CA LEU A 107 -1.93 -1.67 20.53
C LEU A 107 -1.87 -1.61 19.00
N PHE A 108 -0.83 -2.15 18.38
CA PHE A 108 -0.78 -2.27 16.92
C PHE A 108 -1.85 -3.20 16.36
N LEU A 109 -2.13 -4.33 17.03
CA LEU A 109 -3.24 -5.21 16.62
C LEU A 109 -4.59 -4.50 16.74
N PHE A 110 -4.79 -3.73 17.81
CA PHE A 110 -6.01 -2.96 18.00
C PHE A 110 -6.21 -1.92 16.90
N ASN A 111 -5.12 -1.26 16.47
CA ASN A 111 -5.15 -0.31 15.34
C ASN A 111 -5.70 -0.95 14.04
N MET A 112 -5.41 -2.22 13.77
CA MET A 112 -5.93 -2.92 12.60
C MET A 112 -7.45 -3.15 12.62
N ILE A 113 -8.05 -3.21 13.83
CA ILE A 113 -9.47 -3.51 14.00
C ILE A 113 -10.31 -2.24 13.81
N VAL A 114 -9.75 -1.07 14.11
CA VAL A 114 -10.47 0.21 14.01
C VAL A 114 -10.60 0.62 12.55
N PRO A 115 -11.85 0.68 12.00
CA PRO A 115 -12.04 1.15 10.64
C PRO A 115 -11.61 2.61 10.46
N PHE A 116 -10.90 2.91 9.38
CA PHE A 116 -10.46 4.27 9.06
C PHE A 116 -11.63 5.28 9.09
N GLN A 117 -12.79 4.89 8.56
CA GLN A 117 -13.98 5.74 8.47
C GLN A 117 -14.49 6.22 9.84
N MET A 118 -14.23 5.48 10.90
CA MET A 118 -14.64 5.87 12.27
C MET A 118 -13.77 7.00 12.83
N VAL A 119 -12.53 7.11 12.38
CA VAL A 119 -11.55 8.05 12.96
C VAL A 119 -11.18 9.18 12.01
N MET A 120 -11.58 9.14 10.74
CA MET A 120 -11.10 10.05 9.71
C MET A 120 -11.35 11.55 10.03
N PHE A 121 -12.51 11.91 10.59
CA PHE A 121 -12.80 13.30 10.94
C PHE A 121 -11.97 13.79 12.13
N THR A 122 -11.85 12.94 13.15
CA THR A 122 -11.01 13.25 14.34
C THR A 122 -9.54 13.33 13.95
N LEU A 123 -9.10 12.42 13.07
CA LEU A 123 -7.74 12.42 12.53
C LEU A 123 -7.46 13.68 11.72
N SER A 124 -8.36 14.05 10.80
CA SER A 124 -8.22 15.26 9.99
C SER A 124 -8.08 16.50 10.88
N LYS A 125 -8.92 16.63 11.92
CA LYS A 125 -8.83 17.72 12.87
C LYS A 125 -7.52 17.71 13.67
N LEU A 126 -7.07 16.52 14.09
CA LEU A 126 -5.80 16.37 14.82
C LEU A 126 -4.61 16.71 13.90
N ALA A 127 -4.63 16.26 12.66
CA ALA A 127 -3.60 16.56 11.67
C ALA A 127 -3.52 18.07 11.40
N ASP A 128 -4.66 18.74 11.32
CA ASP A 128 -4.72 20.20 11.19
C ASP A 128 -4.12 20.92 12.42
N MET A 129 -4.52 20.51 13.63
CA MET A 129 -3.98 21.06 14.88
C MET A 129 -2.46 20.88 15.01
N LEU A 130 -1.93 19.75 14.55
CA LEU A 130 -0.50 19.43 14.54
C LEU A 130 0.26 19.96 13.32
N LYS A 131 -0.42 20.68 12.40
CA LYS A 131 0.14 21.20 11.15
C LYS A 131 0.73 20.09 10.25
N LEU A 132 0.12 18.91 10.29
CA LEU A 132 0.49 17.77 9.46
C LEU A 132 -0.23 17.76 8.08
N ASN A 133 -1.01 18.80 7.76
CA ASN A 133 -1.67 19.00 6.47
C ASN A 133 -0.66 19.40 5.38
N THR A 134 0.45 18.70 5.33
CA THR A 134 1.51 18.88 4.34
C THR A 134 1.87 17.53 3.75
N PRO A 135 2.44 17.46 2.53
CA PRO A 135 2.86 16.18 1.96
C PRO A 135 3.77 15.35 2.88
N TRP A 136 4.66 16.00 3.61
CA TRP A 136 5.55 15.35 4.59
C TRP A 136 4.80 14.90 5.85
N GLY A 137 3.86 15.72 6.31
CA GLY A 137 2.99 15.38 7.45
C GLY A 137 2.10 14.18 7.14
N LEU A 138 1.60 14.05 5.91
CA LEU A 138 0.83 12.89 5.47
C LEU A 138 1.63 11.60 5.57
N CYS A 139 2.95 11.61 5.29
CA CYS A 139 3.78 10.43 5.48
C CYS A 139 3.76 9.92 6.93
N ILE A 140 3.70 10.84 7.91
CA ILE A 140 3.61 10.49 9.34
C ILE A 140 2.21 9.94 9.67
N VAL A 141 1.17 10.52 9.09
CA VAL A 141 -0.22 10.04 9.26
C VAL A 141 -0.35 8.62 8.72
N TYR A 142 0.16 8.35 7.52
CA TYR A 142 0.15 7.02 6.93
C TYR A 142 0.99 6.01 7.72
N LEU A 143 2.11 6.43 8.34
CA LEU A 143 2.84 5.58 9.28
C LEU A 143 1.93 5.09 10.41
N GLY A 144 1.13 5.99 11.00
CA GLY A 144 0.21 5.64 12.08
C GLY A 144 -0.78 4.53 11.68
N PHE A 145 -1.39 4.65 10.50
CA PHE A 145 -2.37 3.67 10.01
C PHE A 145 -1.74 2.39 9.46
N GLY A 146 -0.66 2.51 8.70
CA GLY A 146 0.04 1.37 8.09
C GLY A 146 0.80 0.51 9.10
N ALA A 147 1.14 1.05 10.26
CA ALA A 147 1.98 0.38 11.24
C ALA A 147 1.37 -0.93 11.77
N GLY A 148 0.07 -0.98 12.02
CA GLY A 148 -0.59 -2.16 12.57
C GLY A 148 -0.35 -3.42 11.76
N LEU A 149 -0.74 -3.40 10.48
CA LEU A 149 -0.57 -4.52 9.56
C LEU A 149 0.91 -4.87 9.36
N ALA A 150 1.77 -3.86 9.18
CA ALA A 150 3.18 -4.07 8.94
C ALA A 150 3.88 -4.73 10.15
N VAL A 151 3.63 -4.23 11.37
CA VAL A 151 4.16 -4.82 12.61
C VAL A 151 3.65 -6.25 12.81
N PHE A 152 2.37 -6.51 12.53
CA PHE A 152 1.81 -7.86 12.60
C PHE A 152 2.55 -8.84 11.69
N ILE A 153 2.72 -8.50 10.41
CA ILE A 153 3.42 -9.35 9.45
C ILE A 153 4.89 -9.53 9.85
N PHE A 154 5.59 -8.45 10.18
CA PHE A 154 7.01 -8.50 10.50
C PHE A 154 7.30 -9.23 11.80
N THR A 155 6.46 -9.10 12.83
CA THR A 155 6.63 -9.89 14.07
C THR A 155 6.47 -11.38 13.80
N GLY A 156 5.56 -11.78 12.89
CA GLY A 156 5.43 -13.17 12.47
C GLY A 156 6.70 -13.71 11.83
N VAL A 157 7.30 -12.93 10.94
CA VAL A 157 8.54 -13.30 10.24
C VAL A 157 9.74 -13.33 11.18
N VAL A 158 9.91 -12.30 12.00
CA VAL A 158 11.05 -12.21 12.95
C VAL A 158 11.05 -13.35 13.96
N LYS A 159 9.88 -13.82 14.40
CA LYS A 159 9.78 -15.02 15.26
C LYS A 159 10.36 -16.28 14.60
N GLY A 160 10.35 -16.37 13.28
CA GLY A 160 10.94 -17.46 12.52
C GLY A 160 12.46 -17.36 12.34
N ILE A 161 13.09 -16.21 12.65
CA ILE A 161 14.54 -16.02 12.54
C ILE A 161 15.20 -16.57 13.79
N PRO A 162 16.12 -17.58 13.66
CA PRO A 162 16.85 -18.12 14.81
C PRO A 162 17.67 -17.03 15.50
N GLN A 163 17.50 -16.89 16.80
CA GLN A 163 18.22 -15.88 17.60
C GLN A 163 19.74 -16.16 17.63
N SER A 164 20.14 -17.40 17.47
CA SER A 164 21.55 -17.80 17.39
C SER A 164 22.35 -17.09 16.28
N LEU A 165 21.70 -16.71 15.19
CA LEU A 165 22.35 -15.93 14.12
C LEU A 165 22.77 -14.52 14.60
N GLU A 166 21.91 -13.89 15.39
CA GLU A 166 22.17 -12.58 15.96
C GLU A 166 23.19 -12.66 17.10
N GLU A 167 23.10 -13.69 17.94
CA GLU A 167 24.05 -13.95 19.03
C GLU A 167 25.46 -14.23 18.51
N SER A 168 25.60 -15.05 17.45
CA SER A 168 26.89 -15.30 16.81
C SER A 168 27.52 -14.01 16.28
N ALA A 169 26.71 -13.16 15.63
CA ALA A 169 27.18 -11.86 15.14
C ALA A 169 27.57 -10.91 16.28
N MET A 170 26.90 -10.98 17.43
CA MET A 170 27.31 -10.20 18.62
C MET A 170 28.67 -10.65 19.15
N ILE A 171 28.94 -11.95 19.15
CA ILE A 171 30.24 -12.53 19.56
C ILE A 171 31.34 -12.05 18.60
N ASP A 172 31.04 -11.94 17.30
CA ASP A 172 31.93 -11.40 16.26
C ASP A 172 32.09 -9.86 16.35
N GLY A 173 31.50 -9.20 17.33
CA GLY A 173 31.61 -7.77 17.58
C GLY A 173 30.71 -6.90 16.71
N ALA A 174 29.66 -7.45 16.08
CA ALA A 174 28.71 -6.65 15.33
C ALA A 174 27.83 -5.81 16.25
N SER A 175 27.70 -4.51 15.92
CA SER A 175 26.78 -3.62 16.63
C SER A 175 25.32 -3.94 16.31
N VAL A 176 24.40 -3.58 17.22
CA VAL A 176 22.95 -3.80 17.07
C VAL A 176 22.39 -3.29 15.72
N PRO A 177 22.71 -2.07 15.24
CA PRO A 177 22.29 -1.64 13.92
C PRO A 177 22.85 -2.53 12.80
N ARG A 178 24.11 -2.96 12.92
CA ARG A 178 24.72 -3.84 11.94
C ARG A 178 24.02 -5.19 11.84
N ILE A 179 23.67 -5.78 12.97
CA ILE A 179 22.87 -7.02 13.03
C ILE A 179 21.53 -6.84 12.33
N PHE A 180 20.82 -5.75 12.64
CA PHE A 180 19.53 -5.47 12.03
C PHE A 180 19.65 -5.35 10.51
N PHE A 181 20.49 -4.45 10.00
CA PHE A 181 20.55 -4.16 8.55
C PHE A 181 21.26 -5.26 7.75
N GLN A 182 22.24 -5.98 8.31
CA GLN A 182 23.03 -6.96 7.57
C GLN A 182 22.54 -8.41 7.74
N ILE A 183 21.77 -8.72 8.77
CA ILE A 183 21.29 -10.08 9.03
C ILE A 183 19.77 -10.13 8.98
N VAL A 184 19.08 -9.34 9.81
CA VAL A 184 17.62 -9.44 9.97
C VAL A 184 16.90 -8.94 8.71
N VAL A 185 17.21 -7.74 8.22
CA VAL A 185 16.57 -7.14 7.02
C VAL A 185 16.71 -8.00 5.77
N PRO A 186 17.89 -8.55 5.41
CA PRO A 186 18.02 -9.44 4.27
C PRO A 186 17.14 -10.70 4.36
N ILE A 187 17.00 -11.29 5.54
CA ILE A 187 16.15 -12.46 5.77
C ILE A 187 14.66 -12.05 5.63
N MET A 188 14.30 -10.86 6.09
CA MET A 188 12.94 -10.31 5.99
C MET A 188 12.58 -9.81 4.59
N LYS A 189 13.52 -9.73 3.65
CA LYS A 189 13.32 -9.11 2.33
C LYS A 189 12.05 -9.54 1.59
N PRO A 190 11.67 -10.82 1.51
CA PRO A 190 10.43 -11.22 0.83
C PRO A 190 9.19 -10.58 1.47
N SER A 191 9.15 -10.53 2.81
CA SER A 191 8.03 -9.94 3.55
C SER A 191 8.03 -8.42 3.49
N ILE A 192 9.21 -7.78 3.45
CA ILE A 192 9.36 -6.35 3.23
C ILE A 192 8.75 -5.96 1.87
N VAL A 193 9.06 -6.71 0.82
CA VAL A 193 8.49 -6.48 -0.52
C VAL A 193 6.97 -6.66 -0.51
N SER A 194 6.47 -7.70 0.15
CA SER A 194 5.02 -7.94 0.25
C SER A 194 4.31 -6.79 0.97
N VAL A 195 4.83 -6.36 2.11
CA VAL A 195 4.28 -5.22 2.88
C VAL A 195 4.40 -3.93 2.06
N ALA A 196 5.51 -3.71 1.36
CA ALA A 196 5.68 -2.54 0.49
C ALA A 196 4.60 -2.46 -0.58
N ILE A 197 4.29 -3.57 -1.26
CA ILE A 197 3.24 -3.63 -2.28
C ILE A 197 1.87 -3.34 -1.66
N LEU A 198 1.53 -3.98 -0.55
CA LEU A 198 0.24 -3.77 0.12
C LEU A 198 0.06 -2.32 0.55
N GLN A 199 1.06 -1.72 1.17
CA GLN A 199 1.02 -0.33 1.63
C GLN A 199 1.01 0.65 0.45
N ALA A 200 1.81 0.41 -0.58
CA ALA A 200 1.83 1.25 -1.77
C ALA A 200 0.48 1.25 -2.48
N MET A 201 -0.14 0.08 -2.65
CA MET A 201 -1.47 -0.02 -3.26
C MET A 201 -2.54 0.72 -2.45
N TRP A 202 -2.48 0.60 -1.13
CA TRP A 202 -3.43 1.28 -0.25
C TRP A 202 -3.26 2.80 -0.31
N ILE A 203 -2.03 3.32 -0.08
CA ILE A 203 -1.74 4.75 -0.04
C ILE A 203 -1.97 5.41 -1.41
N TRP A 204 -1.65 4.71 -2.50
CA TRP A 204 -1.84 5.21 -3.86
C TRP A 204 -3.32 5.42 -4.22
N ASN A 205 -4.20 4.60 -3.67
CA ASN A 205 -5.64 4.64 -3.97
C ASN A 205 -6.44 5.50 -2.98
N ASP A 206 -5.81 6.05 -1.93
CA ASP A 206 -6.46 6.93 -0.95
C ASP A 206 -6.42 8.39 -1.42
#